data_bd292a652387024b4d7eb84b53de4fd8
#
_entry.id   bd292a652387024b4d7eb84b53de4fd8
#
_cell.length_a   1.000
_cell.length_b   1.000
_cell.length_c   1.000
_cell.angle_alpha   90.00
_cell.angle_beta   90.00
_cell.angle_gamma   90.00
#
_symmetry.space_group_name_H-M   'P 1'
#
loop_
_entity.id
_entity.type
_entity.pdbx_description
1 polymer ?
#
loop_
_entity_poly.entity_id
_entity_poly.type
_entity_poly.pdbx_seq_one_letter_code
_entity_poly.pdbx_strand_id
1 'polypeptide(L)'
;SNYSNFKVFAANRKISGFRIRLFFDNKQDSRVRSEELVNDFTEQYPETPAYRTHTSPFFKVTVGDFRNMSDAMRFLKTIERSYPSAFIVRENINPPR
;
A
#
# COMPACT_ATOMS: atom_id res chain seq x y z
N SER A 1 8.45 31.24 6.25
CA SER A 1 7.28 32.03 5.99
C SER A 1 6.14 31.18 5.45
N ASN A 2 5.10 31.84 5.03
CA ASN A 2 3.87 31.16 4.58
C ASN A 2 4.10 30.24 3.38
N TYR A 3 4.95 30.65 2.46
CA TYR A 3 5.22 29.82 1.28
C TYR A 3 5.91 28.52 1.67
N SER A 4 6.89 28.58 2.56
CA SER A 4 7.58 27.38 3.02
C SER A 4 6.63 26.45 3.75
N ASN A 5 5.77 26.99 4.60
CA ASN A 5 4.79 26.21 5.33
C ASN A 5 3.79 25.54 4.40
N PHE A 6 3.34 26.26 3.39
CA PHE A 6 2.43 25.72 2.40
C PHE A 6 3.08 24.54 1.64
N LYS A 7 4.33 24.70 1.26
CA LYS A 7 5.05 23.68 0.51
C LYS A 7 5.20 22.38 1.32
N VAL A 8 5.58 22.51 2.58
CA VAL A 8 5.71 21.38 3.48
C VAL A 8 4.37 20.70 3.69
N PHE A 9 3.33 21.49 3.90
CA PHE A 9 1.98 20.99 4.09
C PHE A 9 1.51 20.21 2.85
N ALA A 10 1.72 20.74 1.66
CA ALA A 10 1.32 20.11 0.42
C ALA A 10 2.06 18.79 0.19
N ALA A 11 3.35 18.73 0.55
CA ALA A 11 4.15 17.54 0.38
C ALA A 11 3.67 16.38 1.24
N ASN A 12 3.06 16.69 2.41
CA ASN A 12 2.56 15.68 3.34
C ASN A 12 1.08 15.38 3.14
N ARG A 13 0.44 16.04 2.19
CA ARG A 13 -0.99 15.91 1.98
C ARG A 13 -1.32 14.58 1.33
N LYS A 14 -2.27 13.86 1.93
CA LYS A 14 -2.80 12.65 1.33
C LYS A 14 -3.90 12.97 0.33
N ILE A 15 -4.04 12.13 -0.67
CA ILE A 15 -5.11 12.23 -1.66
C ILE A 15 -5.86 10.91 -1.72
N SER A 16 -7.11 10.97 -2.19
CA SER A 16 -7.88 9.76 -2.39
C SER A 16 -7.34 9.00 -3.59
N GLY A 17 -7.18 7.70 -3.44
CA GLY A 17 -6.67 6.85 -4.50
C GLY A 17 -6.96 5.40 -4.24
N PHE A 18 -6.11 4.53 -4.76
CA PHE A 18 -6.30 3.09 -4.68
C PHE A 18 -5.01 2.40 -4.26
N ARG A 19 -5.17 1.35 -3.47
CA ARG A 19 -4.09 0.44 -3.12
C ARG A 19 -4.58 -0.98 -3.35
N ILE A 20 -3.66 -1.92 -3.34
CA ILE A 20 -4.00 -3.33 -3.46
C ILE A 20 -3.70 -3.98 -2.12
N ARG A 21 -4.72 -4.60 -1.52
CA ARG A 21 -4.57 -5.29 -0.25
C ARG A 21 -4.07 -6.70 -0.50
N LEU A 22 -2.97 -7.05 0.16
CA LEU A 22 -2.37 -8.38 0.05
C LEU A 22 -2.61 -9.23 1.29
N PHE A 23 -2.89 -8.61 2.43
CA PHE A 23 -2.94 -9.32 3.71
C PHE A 23 -3.81 -8.57 4.69
N PHE A 24 -4.63 -9.31 5.42
CA PHE A 24 -5.41 -8.76 6.52
C PHE A 24 -5.77 -9.91 7.45
N ASP A 25 -5.11 -9.98 8.61
CA ASP A 25 -5.28 -11.13 9.50
C ASP A 25 -4.95 -10.75 10.94
N ASN A 26 -5.54 -11.51 11.89
CA ASN A 26 -5.35 -11.27 13.32
C ASN A 26 -4.82 -12.50 14.06
N LYS A 27 -4.34 -13.51 13.35
CA LYS A 27 -3.82 -14.73 13.98
C LYS A 27 -2.48 -14.45 14.65
N GLN A 28 -2.07 -15.37 15.53
CA GLN A 28 -0.85 -15.21 16.33
C GLN A 28 0.39 -14.95 15.48
N ASP A 29 0.47 -15.57 14.31
CA ASP A 29 1.64 -15.44 13.43
C ASP A 29 1.52 -14.27 12.44
N SER A 30 0.46 -13.46 12.55
CA SER A 30 0.22 -12.38 11.58
C SER A 30 1.32 -11.32 11.58
N ARG A 31 1.93 -11.06 12.73
CA ARG A 31 3.04 -10.11 12.79
C ARG A 31 4.18 -10.56 11.89
N VAL A 32 4.61 -11.80 12.05
CA VAL A 32 5.74 -12.35 11.29
C VAL A 32 5.36 -12.50 9.82
N ARG A 33 4.18 -13.04 9.55
CA ARG A 33 3.75 -13.27 8.17
C ARG A 33 3.62 -11.97 7.40
N SER A 34 3.11 -10.92 8.03
CA SER A 34 3.00 -9.62 7.37
C SER A 34 4.36 -9.00 7.10
N GLU A 35 5.32 -9.17 8.00
CA GLU A 35 6.68 -8.69 7.78
C GLU A 35 7.36 -9.42 6.62
N GLU A 36 7.24 -10.74 6.60
CA GLU A 36 7.80 -11.55 5.51
C GLU A 36 7.19 -11.18 4.19
N LEU A 37 5.88 -10.96 4.17
CA LEU A 37 5.18 -10.57 2.96
C LEU A 37 5.71 -9.25 2.39
N VAL A 38 5.88 -8.25 3.27
CA VAL A 38 6.43 -6.96 2.84
C VAL A 38 7.84 -7.13 2.29
N ASN A 39 8.67 -7.92 2.96
CA ASN A 39 10.04 -8.14 2.50
C ASN A 39 10.07 -8.83 1.14
N ASP A 40 9.28 -9.88 0.97
CA ASP A 40 9.22 -10.61 -0.29
C ASP A 40 8.69 -9.75 -1.42
N PHE A 41 7.63 -8.99 -1.14
CA PHE A 41 7.04 -8.11 -2.14
C PHE A 41 8.03 -7.02 -2.55
N THR A 42 8.68 -6.38 -1.58
CA THR A 42 9.63 -5.30 -1.85
C THR A 42 10.82 -5.80 -2.66
N GLU A 43 11.25 -7.02 -2.41
CA GLU A 43 12.33 -7.62 -3.18
C GLU A 43 11.94 -7.81 -4.65
N GLN A 44 10.71 -8.26 -4.91
CA GLN A 44 10.22 -8.47 -6.27
C GLN A 44 9.84 -7.18 -6.98
N TYR A 45 9.28 -6.22 -6.23
CA TYR A 45 8.74 -4.98 -6.81
C TYR A 45 9.29 -3.78 -6.05
N PRO A 46 10.60 -3.52 -6.19
CA PRO A 46 11.25 -2.47 -5.37
C PRO A 46 10.76 -1.06 -5.64
N GLU A 47 10.12 -0.83 -6.79
CA GLU A 47 9.60 0.49 -7.14
C GLU A 47 8.16 0.73 -6.67
N THR A 48 7.51 -0.31 -6.16
CA THR A 48 6.13 -0.20 -5.69
C THR A 48 6.13 -0.17 -4.16
N PRO A 49 5.66 0.92 -3.55
CA PRO A 49 5.67 1.00 -2.09
C PRO A 49 4.74 -0.03 -1.45
N ALA A 50 5.17 -0.56 -0.32
CA ALA A 50 4.39 -1.50 0.47
C ALA A 50 4.20 -0.92 1.86
N TYR A 51 3.01 -1.05 2.40
CA TYR A 51 2.63 -0.48 3.68
C TYR A 51 2.10 -1.57 4.58
N ARG A 52 2.69 -1.66 5.77
CA ARG A 52 2.25 -2.59 6.79
C ARG A 52 1.72 -1.79 7.96
N THR A 53 0.47 -2.02 8.32
CA THR A 53 -0.16 -1.31 9.44
C THR A 53 -0.69 -2.31 10.45
N HIS A 54 -0.64 -1.90 11.72
CA HIS A 54 -1.15 -2.70 12.82
C HIS A 54 -2.26 -1.91 13.52
N THR A 55 -3.48 -2.39 13.38
CA THR A 55 -4.63 -1.89 14.13
C THR A 55 -5.13 -3.08 14.93
N SER A 56 -4.64 -3.15 16.17
CA SER A 56 -4.84 -4.32 17.02
C SER A 56 -6.28 -4.83 16.99
N PRO A 57 -6.50 -6.14 16.81
CA PRO A 57 -5.49 -7.18 16.70
C PRO A 57 -5.03 -7.50 15.28
N PHE A 58 -5.38 -6.67 14.29
CA PHE A 58 -5.15 -6.97 12.89
C PHE A 58 -3.86 -6.37 12.36
N PHE A 59 -3.20 -7.15 11.47
CA PHE A 59 -2.12 -6.65 10.63
C PHE A 59 -2.62 -6.59 9.19
N LYS A 60 -2.30 -5.50 8.52
CA LYS A 60 -2.74 -5.25 7.15
C LYS A 60 -1.53 -4.89 6.29
N VAL A 61 -1.47 -5.44 5.07
CA VAL A 61 -0.47 -5.06 4.08
C VAL A 61 -1.19 -4.61 2.82
N THR A 62 -0.86 -3.40 2.38
CA THR A 62 -1.34 -2.85 1.11
C THR A 62 -0.14 -2.37 0.31
N VAL A 63 -0.28 -2.37 -1.01
CA VAL A 63 0.80 -1.96 -1.91
C VAL A 63 0.29 -0.97 -2.94
N GLY A 64 1.20 -0.08 -3.36
CA GLY A 64 0.96 0.87 -4.43
C GLY A 64 0.22 2.12 -3.98
N ASP A 65 0.52 3.22 -4.68
CA ASP A 65 -0.20 4.49 -4.51
C ASP A 65 -0.79 4.85 -5.86
N PHE A 66 -1.90 4.18 -6.23
CA PHE A 66 -2.49 4.33 -7.56
C PHE A 66 -3.52 5.45 -7.54
N ARG A 67 -3.39 6.37 -8.48
CA ARG A 67 -4.28 7.53 -8.56
C ARG A 67 -5.63 7.19 -9.17
N ASN A 68 -5.67 6.16 -10.02
CA ASN A 68 -6.89 5.76 -10.70
C ASN A 68 -7.03 4.25 -10.75
N MET A 69 -8.25 3.81 -11.01
CA MET A 69 -8.59 2.39 -11.04
C MET A 69 -7.84 1.65 -12.15
N SER A 70 -7.63 2.28 -13.28
CA SER A 70 -6.95 1.62 -14.41
C SER A 70 -5.54 1.20 -14.06
N ASP A 71 -4.79 2.07 -13.39
CA ASP A 71 -3.43 1.76 -12.98
C ASP A 71 -3.42 0.66 -11.92
N ALA A 72 -4.36 0.72 -10.97
CA ALA A 72 -4.46 -0.31 -9.95
C ALA A 72 -4.79 -1.67 -10.56
N MET A 73 -5.71 -1.70 -11.51
CA MET A 73 -6.09 -2.95 -12.18
C MET A 73 -4.95 -3.53 -12.98
N ARG A 74 -4.19 -2.67 -13.65
CA ARG A 74 -3.03 -3.12 -14.42
C ARG A 74 -2.00 -3.79 -13.53
N PHE A 75 -1.72 -3.18 -12.39
CA PHE A 75 -0.76 -3.76 -11.45
C PHE A 75 -1.31 -5.04 -10.81
N LEU A 76 -2.60 -5.05 -10.47
CA LEU A 76 -3.23 -6.25 -9.93
C LEU A 76 -3.04 -7.43 -10.86
N LYS A 77 -3.22 -7.23 -12.16
CA LYS A 77 -3.00 -8.29 -13.14
C LYS A 77 -1.56 -8.78 -13.14
N THR A 78 -0.63 -7.87 -12.94
CA THR A 78 0.78 -8.22 -12.89
C THR A 78 1.10 -9.17 -11.74
N ILE A 79 0.46 -8.97 -10.59
CA ILE A 79 0.81 -9.71 -9.37
C ILE A 79 -0.17 -10.84 -9.02
N GLU A 80 -1.27 -10.98 -9.74
CA GLU A 80 -2.36 -11.88 -9.30
C GLU A 80 -1.94 -13.34 -9.23
N ARG A 81 -0.95 -13.76 -10.01
CA ARG A 81 -0.48 -15.16 -9.93
C ARG A 81 0.23 -15.44 -8.62
N SER A 82 1.00 -14.48 -8.14
CA SER A 82 1.71 -14.61 -6.86
C SER A 82 0.80 -14.31 -5.66
N TYR A 83 -0.21 -13.48 -5.88
CA TYR A 83 -1.11 -13.04 -4.81
C TYR A 83 -2.56 -13.17 -5.27
N PRO A 84 -3.06 -14.42 -5.36
CA PRO A 84 -4.39 -14.65 -5.93
C PRO A 84 -5.55 -14.08 -5.12
N SER A 85 -5.33 -13.78 -3.85
CA SER A 85 -6.37 -13.17 -3.00
C SER A 85 -6.30 -11.65 -2.96
N ALA A 86 -5.38 -11.05 -3.71
CA ALA A 86 -5.22 -9.60 -3.72
C ALA A 86 -6.44 -8.92 -4.33
N PHE A 87 -6.79 -7.76 -3.79
CA PHE A 87 -7.90 -6.98 -4.34
C PHE A 87 -7.66 -5.49 -4.11
N ILE A 88 -8.32 -4.68 -4.94
CA ILE A 88 -8.17 -3.23 -4.91
C ILE A 88 -9.05 -2.65 -3.81
N VAL A 89 -8.49 -1.70 -3.06
CA VAL A 89 -9.22 -0.94 -2.04
C VAL A 89 -9.04 0.54 -2.30
N ARG A 90 -10.06 1.33 -1.95
CA ARG A 90 -9.95 2.79 -1.98
C ARG A 90 -9.36 3.24 -0.65
N GLU A 91 -8.29 4.01 -0.71
CA GLU A 91 -7.62 4.54 0.48
C GLU A 91 -7.01 5.89 0.17
N ASN A 92 -6.64 6.61 1.22
CA ASN A 92 -5.80 7.78 1.05
C ASN A 92 -4.39 7.32 0.69
N ILE A 93 -3.83 7.92 -0.33
CA ILE A 93 -2.52 7.55 -0.84
C ILE A 93 -1.57 8.73 -0.75
N ASN A 94 -0.28 8.42 -0.86
CA ASN A 94 0.73 9.45 -0.97
C ASN A 94 0.70 10.00 -2.39
N PRO A 95 0.77 11.33 -2.56
CA PRO A 95 0.80 11.89 -3.91
C PRO A 95 2.08 11.48 -4.63
N PRO A 96 2.06 11.43 -5.96
CA PRO A 96 3.26 11.12 -6.73
C PRO A 96 4.28 12.25 -6.58
N ARG A 97 5.53 11.88 -6.70
CA ARG A 97 6.64 12.83 -6.64
C ARG A 97 6.92 13.48 -7.96
#